data_75fea06148e06231799c58b23eb58476
#
_entry.id   75fea06148e06231799c58b23eb58476
#
_cell.length_a   1.000
_cell.length_b   1.000
_cell.length_c   1.000
_cell.angle_alpha   90.00
_cell.angle_beta   90.00
_cell.angle_gamma   90.00
#
_symmetry.space_group_name_H-M   'P 1'
#
loop_
_entity.id
_entity.type
_entity.pdbx_description
1 polymer ?
#
loop_
_entity_poly.entity_id
_entity_poly.type
_entity_poly.pdbx_seq_one_letter_code
_entity_poly.pdbx_strand_id
1 'polypeptide(L)'
;KIRVTNITRSAFSGLARAENVATLPWETIRSLQCSTLGESCGMLRFEPELEKFAQSEPGWMRQLAQVIPAGSRVFLGNSLPIREMNLALQTTKPGVEFFANRGANGIDGLVSTFLGTSASHRGECWLIVGDLSTLYDLAAPWIIAQMDHPKLRIVVINNGGGKIFSRVNSLRALPEPARAVIENRHSLSFEPWAQMWGLEYVQTDDVHDLVDLLPVPIVIEIKPDPMQTETFWRDWQKPVIRPR
;
A
#
# COMPACT_ATOMS: atom_id res chain seq x y z
N LYS A 1 -28.13 0.56 13.49
CA LYS A 1 -26.90 0.19 14.23
C LYS A 1 -26.36 -1.11 13.66
N ILE A 2 -25.10 -1.11 13.22
CA ILE A 2 -24.42 -2.32 12.78
C ILE A 2 -23.79 -2.94 14.02
N ARG A 3 -24.16 -4.20 14.30
CA ARG A 3 -23.54 -4.98 15.37
C ARG A 3 -22.23 -5.56 14.85
N VAL A 4 -21.11 -5.24 15.50
CA VAL A 4 -19.78 -5.73 15.11
C VAL A 4 -19.33 -6.77 16.13
N THR A 5 -19.00 -7.97 15.63
CA THR A 5 -18.34 -9.01 16.41
C THR A 5 -16.95 -9.23 15.85
N ASN A 6 -15.93 -9.06 16.65
CA ASN A 6 -14.55 -9.34 16.28
C ASN A 6 -14.19 -10.77 16.68
N ILE A 7 -13.84 -11.58 15.70
CA ILE A 7 -13.37 -12.97 15.92
C ILE A 7 -11.84 -12.96 15.83
N THR A 8 -11.17 -13.39 16.88
CA THR A 8 -9.72 -13.34 16.99
C THR A 8 -9.14 -14.60 17.66
N ARG A 9 -7.85 -14.85 17.44
CA ARG A 9 -7.09 -15.93 18.10
C ARG A 9 -6.60 -15.54 19.51
N SER A 10 -6.69 -14.28 19.85
CA SER A 10 -6.26 -13.75 21.16
C SER A 10 -7.38 -12.95 21.79
N ALA A 11 -7.28 -12.71 23.11
CA ALA A 11 -8.24 -11.88 23.84
C ALA A 11 -8.20 -10.40 23.44
N PHE A 12 -7.19 -9.98 22.68
CA PHE A 12 -7.06 -8.60 22.20
C PHE A 12 -7.81 -8.44 20.88
N SER A 13 -8.81 -7.57 20.86
CA SER A 13 -9.69 -7.40 19.70
C SER A 13 -9.09 -6.59 18.55
N GLY A 14 -8.17 -5.68 18.83
CA GLY A 14 -7.67 -4.71 17.86
C GLY A 14 -8.71 -3.69 17.35
N LEU A 15 -9.99 -3.83 17.74
CA LEU A 15 -11.10 -2.95 17.36
C LEU A 15 -11.66 -2.27 18.61
N ALA A 16 -11.42 -0.97 18.75
CA ALA A 16 -11.85 -0.18 19.92
C ALA A 16 -13.38 -0.09 20.13
N ARG A 17 -14.18 -0.53 19.14
CA ARG A 17 -15.65 -0.43 19.16
C ARG A 17 -16.35 -1.76 18.90
N ALA A 18 -15.68 -2.89 19.04
CA ALA A 18 -16.35 -4.17 18.96
C ALA A 18 -17.27 -4.38 20.18
N GLU A 19 -18.55 -4.66 19.94
CA GLU A 19 -19.51 -4.96 21.01
C GLU A 19 -19.23 -6.32 21.65
N ASN A 20 -18.66 -7.25 20.88
CA ASN A 20 -18.31 -8.58 21.33
C ASN A 20 -16.95 -8.98 20.78
N VAL A 21 -16.18 -9.70 21.57
CA VAL A 21 -14.94 -10.36 21.18
C VAL A 21 -15.09 -11.84 21.39
N ALA A 22 -15.00 -12.62 20.33
CA ALA A 22 -15.00 -14.08 20.39
C ALA A 22 -13.61 -14.62 20.05
N THR A 23 -13.06 -15.44 20.93
CA THR A 23 -11.81 -16.17 20.68
C THR A 23 -12.16 -17.58 20.23
N LEU A 24 -11.76 -17.95 19.02
CA LEU A 24 -12.05 -19.26 18.43
C LEU A 24 -10.75 -19.97 18.01
N PRO A 25 -10.72 -21.31 18.10
CA PRO A 25 -9.65 -22.10 17.49
C PRO A 25 -9.54 -21.82 15.98
N TRP A 26 -8.32 -21.93 15.46
CA TRP A 26 -8.08 -21.65 14.04
C TRP A 26 -8.86 -22.56 13.10
N GLU A 27 -9.01 -23.82 13.46
CA GLU A 27 -9.79 -24.82 12.73
C GLU A 27 -11.26 -24.40 12.62
N THR A 28 -11.82 -23.87 13.70
CA THR A 28 -13.18 -23.34 13.71
C THR A 28 -13.29 -22.10 12.82
N ILE A 29 -12.32 -21.18 12.87
CA ILE A 29 -12.30 -19.99 12.00
C ILE A 29 -12.23 -20.40 10.52
N ARG A 30 -11.40 -21.38 10.18
CA ARG A 30 -11.30 -21.92 8.81
C ARG A 30 -12.58 -22.59 8.31
N SER A 31 -13.31 -23.22 9.20
CA SER A 31 -14.57 -23.91 8.84
C SER A 31 -15.78 -22.97 8.74
N LEU A 32 -15.64 -21.71 9.17
CA LEU A 32 -16.71 -20.72 8.99
C LEU A 32 -16.92 -20.48 7.49
N GLN A 33 -17.90 -21.16 6.93
CA GLN A 33 -18.39 -20.84 5.59
C GLN A 33 -19.18 -19.54 5.67
N CYS A 34 -18.68 -18.52 5.00
CA CYS A 34 -19.43 -17.28 4.83
C CYS A 34 -20.52 -17.51 3.77
N SER A 35 -21.60 -18.16 4.19
CA SER A 35 -22.73 -18.51 3.30
C SER A 35 -23.60 -17.32 2.88
N THR A 36 -23.27 -16.11 3.35
CA THR A 36 -24.12 -14.92 3.17
C THR A 36 -23.37 -13.64 2.76
N LEU A 37 -22.11 -13.73 2.36
CA LEU A 37 -21.59 -12.70 1.49
C LEU A 37 -22.21 -12.98 0.13
N GLY A 38 -23.42 -12.46 -0.06
CA GLY A 38 -23.93 -12.22 -1.38
C GLY A 38 -22.79 -11.62 -2.20
N GLU A 39 -22.70 -12.00 -3.47
CA GLU A 39 -21.68 -11.65 -4.43
C GLU A 39 -20.96 -10.36 -4.04
N SER A 40 -19.65 -10.37 -4.03
CA SER A 40 -18.80 -9.23 -3.60
C SER A 40 -19.11 -8.00 -4.46
N CYS A 41 -20.29 -7.46 -4.26
CA CYS A 41 -20.88 -6.36 -5.02
C CYS A 41 -20.06 -5.07 -4.89
N GLY A 42 -19.09 -5.04 -3.95
CA GLY A 42 -18.25 -3.86 -3.72
C GLY A 42 -17.04 -3.78 -4.62
N MET A 43 -16.40 -4.90 -4.97
CA MET A 43 -15.12 -4.86 -5.73
C MET A 43 -15.31 -4.60 -7.22
N LEU A 44 -16.32 -5.18 -7.85
CA LEU A 44 -16.62 -4.96 -9.28
C LEU A 44 -17.01 -3.52 -9.63
N ARG A 45 -17.35 -2.72 -8.65
CA ARG A 45 -17.84 -1.36 -8.82
C ARG A 45 -16.74 -0.34 -9.15
N PHE A 46 -15.51 -0.61 -8.80
CA PHE A 46 -14.43 0.37 -8.86
C PHE A 46 -13.43 0.11 -10.00
N GLU A 47 -13.56 -1.00 -10.69
CA GLU A 47 -12.73 -1.30 -11.86
C GLU A 47 -12.75 -0.18 -12.91
N PRO A 48 -13.92 0.32 -13.32
CA PRO A 48 -13.97 1.40 -14.29
C PRO A 48 -13.30 2.69 -13.82
N GLU A 49 -13.42 3.02 -12.52
CA GLU A 49 -12.77 4.20 -11.96
C GLU A 49 -11.26 4.03 -11.83
N LEU A 50 -10.77 2.83 -11.48
CA LEU A 50 -9.34 2.52 -11.41
C LEU A 50 -8.69 2.62 -12.79
N GLU A 51 -9.36 2.14 -13.83
CA GLU A 51 -8.90 2.25 -15.22
C GLU A 51 -8.98 3.70 -15.75
N LYS A 52 -10.09 4.37 -15.49
CA LYS A 52 -10.31 5.76 -15.90
C LYS A 52 -9.30 6.73 -15.31
N PHE A 53 -8.88 6.49 -14.08
CA PHE A 53 -7.91 7.31 -13.35
C PHE A 53 -6.60 6.53 -13.13
N ALA A 54 -6.05 5.97 -14.18
CA ALA A 54 -4.89 5.10 -14.15
C ALA A 54 -3.65 5.75 -13.50
N GLN A 55 -3.48 7.07 -13.63
CA GLN A 55 -2.39 7.82 -13.03
C GLN A 55 -2.68 8.31 -11.60
N SER A 56 -3.85 8.00 -11.04
CA SER A 56 -4.14 8.24 -9.62
C SER A 56 -3.36 7.26 -8.73
N GLU A 57 -3.20 7.59 -7.43
CA GLU A 57 -2.59 6.64 -6.49
C GLU A 57 -3.29 5.27 -6.50
N PRO A 58 -4.63 5.16 -6.38
CA PRO A 58 -5.31 3.87 -6.50
C PRO A 58 -5.17 3.19 -7.87
N GLY A 59 -5.13 3.96 -8.96
CA GLY A 59 -4.87 3.45 -10.30
C GLY A 59 -3.49 2.81 -10.41
N TRP A 60 -2.47 3.43 -9.87
CA TRP A 60 -1.12 2.86 -9.78
C TRP A 60 -1.08 1.57 -8.97
N MET A 61 -1.81 1.50 -7.84
CA MET A 61 -1.90 0.25 -7.08
C MET A 61 -2.52 -0.88 -7.89
N ARG A 62 -3.52 -0.57 -8.74
CA ARG A 62 -4.12 -1.53 -9.65
C ARG A 62 -3.11 -2.06 -10.67
N GLN A 63 -2.35 -1.17 -11.29
CA GLN A 63 -1.34 -1.51 -12.27
C GLN A 63 -0.19 -2.33 -11.65
N LEU A 64 0.31 -1.91 -10.47
CA LEU A 64 1.33 -2.64 -9.73
C LEU A 64 0.86 -4.07 -9.39
N ALA A 65 -0.39 -4.22 -8.93
CA ALA A 65 -0.94 -5.55 -8.63
C ALA A 65 -0.95 -6.49 -9.84
N GLN A 66 -1.09 -5.95 -11.06
CA GLN A 66 -1.09 -6.73 -12.29
C GLN A 66 0.32 -7.18 -12.73
N VAL A 67 1.33 -6.33 -12.49
CA VAL A 67 2.70 -6.61 -12.97
C VAL A 67 3.52 -7.46 -12.00
N ILE A 68 3.26 -7.40 -10.70
CA ILE A 68 3.99 -8.20 -9.70
C ILE A 68 4.00 -9.68 -10.10
N PRO A 69 5.19 -10.32 -10.24
CA PRO A 69 5.31 -11.69 -10.71
C PRO A 69 4.77 -12.73 -9.72
N ALA A 70 4.42 -13.90 -10.22
CA ALA A 70 4.08 -15.06 -9.38
C ALA A 70 5.25 -15.42 -8.45
N GLY A 71 4.94 -15.86 -7.22
CA GLY A 71 5.94 -16.23 -6.22
C GLY A 71 6.69 -15.06 -5.58
N SER A 72 6.29 -13.82 -5.82
CA SER A 72 6.90 -12.63 -5.21
C SER A 72 6.49 -12.46 -3.75
N ARG A 73 7.37 -11.85 -2.95
CA ARG A 73 7.01 -11.22 -1.66
C ARG A 73 6.72 -9.75 -1.83
N VAL A 74 5.61 -9.29 -1.30
CA VAL A 74 5.17 -7.90 -1.38
C VAL A 74 4.99 -7.35 0.01
N PHE A 75 5.77 -6.33 0.36
CA PHE A 75 5.60 -5.61 1.62
C PHE A 75 4.87 -4.29 1.34
N LEU A 76 3.74 -4.10 2.01
CA LEU A 76 2.91 -2.91 1.87
C LEU A 76 3.15 -1.95 3.03
N GLY A 77 3.60 -0.75 2.70
CA GLY A 77 3.78 0.34 3.66
C GLY A 77 2.46 0.78 4.28
N ASN A 78 2.53 1.17 5.54
CA ASN A 78 1.41 1.81 6.24
C ASN A 78 0.98 3.11 5.54
N SER A 79 -0.07 3.75 6.03
CA SER A 79 -0.71 4.93 5.45
C SER A 79 -1.56 4.60 4.23
N LEU A 80 -1.39 5.28 3.09
CA LEU A 80 -2.19 5.07 1.87
C LEU A 80 -1.83 3.76 1.14
N PRO A 81 -0.56 3.37 0.95
CA PRO A 81 -0.22 2.22 0.12
C PRO A 81 -0.99 0.94 0.45
N ILE A 82 -1.05 0.53 1.72
CA ILE A 82 -1.79 -0.68 2.11
C ILE A 82 -3.31 -0.53 1.92
N ARG A 83 -3.85 0.66 2.11
CA ARG A 83 -5.29 0.92 1.95
C ARG A 83 -5.70 0.91 0.49
N GLU A 84 -4.90 1.54 -0.33
CA GLU A 84 -5.15 1.64 -1.76
C GLU A 84 -4.89 0.31 -2.48
N MET A 85 -3.86 -0.44 -2.07
CA MET A 85 -3.66 -1.79 -2.56
C MET A 85 -4.84 -2.69 -2.20
N ASN A 86 -5.34 -2.63 -0.96
CA ASN A 86 -6.54 -3.40 -0.54
C ASN A 86 -7.79 -3.03 -1.35
N LEU A 87 -7.86 -1.78 -1.83
CA LEU A 87 -8.93 -1.31 -2.70
C LEU A 87 -8.78 -1.85 -4.13
N ALA A 88 -7.56 -1.80 -4.65
CA ALA A 88 -7.25 -2.04 -6.06
C ALA A 88 -7.01 -3.53 -6.37
N LEU A 89 -6.66 -4.33 -5.37
CA LEU A 89 -6.31 -5.74 -5.54
C LEU A 89 -7.57 -6.59 -5.71
N GLN A 90 -7.77 -7.15 -6.89
CA GLN A 90 -8.88 -8.07 -7.16
C GLN A 90 -8.43 -9.53 -7.08
N THR A 91 -7.31 -9.83 -7.73
CA THR A 91 -6.72 -11.15 -7.77
C THR A 91 -5.20 -11.05 -7.64
N THR A 92 -4.58 -12.10 -7.13
CA THR A 92 -3.14 -12.23 -7.07
C THR A 92 -2.66 -13.32 -7.99
N LYS A 93 -1.45 -13.17 -8.54
CA LYS A 93 -0.78 -14.28 -9.22
C LYS A 93 -0.43 -15.39 -8.20
N PRO A 94 -0.33 -16.64 -8.63
CA PRO A 94 -0.03 -17.76 -7.72
C PRO A 94 1.25 -17.53 -6.91
N GLY A 95 1.21 -17.85 -5.61
CA GLY A 95 2.36 -17.79 -4.73
C GLY A 95 2.81 -16.38 -4.31
N VAL A 96 2.06 -15.33 -4.64
CA VAL A 96 2.35 -13.98 -4.13
C VAL A 96 1.95 -13.89 -2.67
N GLU A 97 2.91 -13.49 -1.82
CA GLU A 97 2.73 -13.33 -0.37
C GLU A 97 2.75 -11.84 0.00
N PHE A 98 1.75 -11.39 0.77
CA PHE A 98 1.68 -9.99 1.24
C PHE A 98 2.05 -9.88 2.72
N PHE A 99 2.89 -8.89 3.02
CA PHE A 99 3.34 -8.54 4.37
C PHE A 99 3.06 -7.07 4.65
N ALA A 100 2.82 -6.73 5.90
CA ALA A 100 2.68 -5.35 6.36
C ALA A 100 2.85 -5.27 7.88
N ASN A 101 3.36 -4.15 8.37
CA ASN A 101 3.39 -3.84 9.80
C ASN A 101 1.99 -3.42 10.25
N ARG A 102 1.22 -4.38 10.83
CA ARG A 102 -0.12 -4.11 11.36
C ARG A 102 -0.14 -4.33 12.87
N GLY A 103 -0.89 -3.47 13.57
CA GLY A 103 -0.85 -3.42 15.05
C GLY A 103 -0.13 -2.16 15.55
N ALA A 104 1.11 -1.91 15.12
CA ALA A 104 1.75 -0.61 15.21
C ALA A 104 1.55 0.13 13.88
N ASN A 105 0.94 1.32 13.92
CA ASN A 105 0.56 2.07 12.72
C ASN A 105 1.57 3.18 12.34
N GLY A 106 2.81 3.11 12.85
CA GLY A 106 3.90 3.99 12.47
C GLY A 106 4.27 3.89 10.98
N ILE A 107 4.95 4.91 10.48
CA ILE A 107 5.48 4.95 9.12
C ILE A 107 7.00 4.82 9.09
N ASP A 108 7.62 4.75 10.24
CA ASP A 108 9.04 4.48 10.47
C ASP A 108 9.36 2.98 10.38
N GLY A 109 10.60 2.62 10.05
CA GLY A 109 11.12 1.25 10.03
C GLY A 109 10.49 0.33 8.97
N LEU A 110 9.76 0.84 7.98
CA LEU A 110 9.06 0.03 6.98
C LEU A 110 10.03 -0.54 5.95
N VAL A 111 11.03 0.24 5.52
CA VAL A 111 12.10 -0.23 4.61
C VAL A 111 12.95 -1.28 5.32
N SER A 112 13.33 -1.03 6.58
CA SER A 112 14.08 -1.97 7.41
C SER A 112 13.35 -3.30 7.58
N THR A 113 12.04 -3.27 7.87
CA THR A 113 11.22 -4.49 8.00
C THR A 113 11.13 -5.25 6.68
N PHE A 114 10.93 -4.52 5.57
CA PHE A 114 10.94 -5.12 4.23
C PHE A 114 12.24 -5.85 3.96
N LEU A 115 13.39 -5.21 4.19
CA LEU A 115 14.70 -5.83 3.97
C LEU A 115 14.89 -7.08 4.83
N GLY A 116 14.48 -7.03 6.10
CA GLY A 116 14.51 -8.20 6.98
C GLY A 116 13.64 -9.36 6.48
N THR A 117 12.41 -9.08 6.01
CA THR A 117 11.52 -10.12 5.46
C THR A 117 12.00 -10.66 4.12
N SER A 118 12.78 -9.87 3.38
CA SER A 118 13.32 -10.25 2.07
C SER A 118 14.60 -11.10 2.15
N ALA A 119 15.33 -11.04 3.26
CA ALA A 119 16.66 -11.65 3.41
C ALA A 119 16.71 -13.16 3.11
N SER A 120 15.63 -13.90 3.40
CA SER A 120 15.54 -15.34 3.17
C SER A 120 14.85 -15.75 1.89
N HIS A 121 14.32 -14.79 1.11
CA HIS A 121 13.55 -15.07 -0.09
C HIS A 121 14.44 -15.07 -1.33
N ARG A 122 14.30 -16.11 -2.19
CA ARG A 122 15.08 -16.23 -3.43
C ARG A 122 14.37 -15.65 -4.66
N GLY A 123 13.10 -15.38 -4.55
CA GLY A 123 12.28 -14.73 -5.58
C GLY A 123 12.36 -13.20 -5.51
N GLU A 124 11.52 -12.54 -6.28
CA GLU A 124 11.41 -11.09 -6.25
C GLU A 124 10.72 -10.60 -4.97
N CYS A 125 11.27 -9.54 -4.40
CA CYS A 125 10.74 -8.86 -3.23
C CYS A 125 10.37 -7.42 -3.61
N TRP A 126 9.12 -7.06 -3.38
CA TRP A 126 8.57 -5.76 -3.71
C TRP A 126 8.20 -5.01 -2.44
N LEU A 127 8.70 -3.81 -2.27
CA LEU A 127 8.23 -2.84 -1.28
C LEU A 127 7.37 -1.81 -2.02
N ILE A 128 6.16 -1.55 -1.52
CA ILE A 128 5.33 -0.42 -1.97
C ILE A 128 5.12 0.48 -0.77
N VAL A 129 5.73 1.66 -0.79
CA VAL A 129 5.86 2.55 0.36
C VAL A 129 5.65 4.01 -0.03
N GLY A 130 5.13 4.83 0.88
CA GLY A 130 5.00 6.27 0.66
C GLY A 130 6.33 7.01 0.88
N ASP A 131 6.43 8.19 0.30
CA ASP A 131 7.58 9.10 0.39
C ASP A 131 8.01 9.40 1.83
N LEU A 132 7.09 9.84 2.69
CA LEU A 132 7.43 10.13 4.09
C LEU A 132 7.93 8.90 4.83
N SER A 133 7.35 7.72 4.58
CA SER A 133 7.81 6.48 5.19
C SER A 133 9.25 6.15 4.79
N THR A 134 9.61 6.41 3.53
CA THR A 134 10.97 6.25 3.02
C THR A 134 11.92 7.24 3.69
N LEU A 135 11.49 8.51 3.84
CA LEU A 135 12.29 9.55 4.52
C LEU A 135 12.55 9.22 5.99
N TYR A 136 11.63 8.54 6.68
CA TYR A 136 11.82 8.12 8.08
C TYR A 136 12.77 6.91 8.24
N ASP A 137 13.18 6.27 7.13
CA ASP A 137 14.01 5.05 7.17
C ASP A 137 15.15 5.10 6.14
N LEU A 138 15.72 6.28 5.92
CA LEU A 138 16.73 6.54 4.88
C LEU A 138 18.00 5.68 4.99
N ALA A 139 18.36 5.26 6.21
CA ALA A 139 19.57 4.49 6.45
C ALA A 139 19.38 2.97 6.24
N ALA A 140 18.14 2.50 6.09
CA ALA A 140 17.84 1.08 6.00
C ALA A 140 18.62 0.32 4.91
N PRO A 141 18.86 0.87 3.69
CA PRO A 141 19.52 0.13 2.61
C PRO A 141 20.97 -0.24 2.86
N TRP A 142 21.63 0.31 3.86
CA TRP A 142 23.00 -0.06 4.21
C TRP A 142 23.20 -1.58 4.35
N ILE A 143 22.16 -2.33 4.78
CA ILE A 143 22.20 -3.77 4.96
C ILE A 143 22.21 -4.55 3.63
N ILE A 144 21.79 -3.91 2.52
CA ILE A 144 21.66 -4.58 1.21
C ILE A 144 23.02 -5.16 0.74
N ALA A 145 24.11 -4.46 1.02
CA ALA A 145 25.45 -4.94 0.69
C ALA A 145 25.86 -6.24 1.41
N GLN A 146 25.12 -6.62 2.47
CA GLN A 146 25.34 -7.84 3.24
C GLN A 146 24.34 -8.95 2.89
N MET A 147 23.39 -8.69 1.98
CA MET A 147 22.40 -9.67 1.54
C MET A 147 22.93 -10.51 0.38
N ASP A 148 22.57 -11.78 0.37
CA ASP A 148 22.96 -12.72 -0.68
C ASP A 148 22.03 -12.58 -1.90
N HIS A 149 22.50 -11.92 -2.95
CA HIS A 149 21.79 -11.72 -4.22
C HIS A 149 20.34 -11.19 -4.09
N PRO A 150 20.13 -10.04 -3.46
CA PRO A 150 18.80 -9.53 -3.22
C PRO A 150 18.12 -9.07 -4.52
N LYS A 151 16.91 -9.62 -4.79
CA LYS A 151 16.07 -9.19 -5.91
C LYS A 151 15.02 -8.21 -5.39
N LEU A 152 15.45 -6.99 -5.10
CA LEU A 152 14.63 -5.98 -4.43
C LEU A 152 14.12 -4.92 -5.40
N ARG A 153 12.82 -4.66 -5.38
CA ARG A 153 12.15 -3.53 -6.04
C ARG A 153 11.50 -2.66 -4.97
N ILE A 154 12.04 -1.47 -4.79
CA ILE A 154 11.55 -0.50 -3.80
C ILE A 154 10.74 0.54 -4.56
N VAL A 155 9.42 0.39 -4.55
CA VAL A 155 8.47 1.31 -5.19
C VAL A 155 8.10 2.40 -4.19
N VAL A 156 8.54 3.63 -4.46
CA VAL A 156 8.22 4.81 -3.66
C VAL A 156 7.10 5.58 -4.35
N ILE A 157 5.93 5.64 -3.70
CA ILE A 157 4.82 6.48 -4.12
C ILE A 157 5.08 7.88 -3.56
N ASN A 158 5.61 8.75 -4.42
CA ASN A 158 5.97 10.12 -4.06
C ASN A 158 4.84 11.08 -4.43
N ASN A 159 3.92 11.29 -3.51
CA ASN A 159 2.80 12.22 -3.66
C ASN A 159 3.06 13.59 -3.01
N GLY A 160 4.29 13.82 -2.51
CA GLY A 160 4.75 15.07 -1.91
C GLY A 160 4.28 15.28 -0.48
N GLY A 161 4.07 14.20 0.32
CA GLY A 161 3.79 14.32 1.75
C GLY A 161 2.67 13.43 2.28
N GLY A 162 2.18 13.73 3.48
CA GLY A 162 1.19 12.92 4.19
C GLY A 162 -0.25 13.08 3.68
N LYS A 163 -0.53 12.70 2.47
CA LYS A 163 -1.85 12.87 1.81
C LYS A 163 -2.99 12.09 2.45
N ILE A 164 -2.71 11.11 3.32
CA ILE A 164 -3.75 10.45 4.11
C ILE A 164 -4.56 11.45 4.95
N PHE A 165 -3.94 12.53 5.40
CA PHE A 165 -4.62 13.53 6.22
C PHE A 165 -5.68 14.32 5.44
N SER A 166 -5.52 14.49 4.14
CA SER A 166 -6.54 15.10 3.29
C SER A 166 -7.77 14.20 3.06
N ARG A 167 -7.71 12.92 3.46
CA ARG A 167 -8.85 11.99 3.45
C ARG A 167 -9.71 12.09 4.73
N VAL A 168 -9.25 12.82 5.73
CA VAL A 168 -9.98 13.07 6.99
C VAL A 168 -10.66 14.44 6.90
N ASN A 169 -12.00 14.47 6.90
CA ASN A 169 -12.78 15.70 6.67
C ASN A 169 -12.39 16.86 7.60
N SER A 170 -12.17 16.58 8.90
CA SER A 170 -11.80 17.61 9.88
C SER A 170 -10.40 18.20 9.59
N LEU A 171 -9.46 17.40 9.12
CA LEU A 171 -8.10 17.85 8.79
C LEU A 171 -8.04 18.56 7.43
N ARG A 172 -8.83 18.09 6.47
CA ARG A 172 -8.96 18.75 5.16
C ARG A 172 -9.54 20.15 5.27
N ALA A 173 -10.41 20.39 6.26
CA ALA A 173 -11.03 21.70 6.51
C ALA A 173 -10.12 22.71 7.20
N LEU A 174 -8.90 22.33 7.63
CA LEU A 174 -7.96 23.23 8.26
C LEU A 174 -7.47 24.31 7.28
N PRO A 175 -7.12 25.51 7.81
CA PRO A 175 -6.44 26.55 7.02
C PRO A 175 -5.15 26.03 6.39
N GLU A 176 -4.81 26.56 5.21
CA GLU A 176 -3.65 26.10 4.42
C GLU A 176 -2.34 25.98 5.20
N PRO A 177 -1.93 26.96 6.03
CA PRO A 177 -0.68 26.82 6.78
C PRO A 177 -0.67 25.61 7.74
N ALA A 178 -1.78 25.37 8.44
CA ALA A 178 -1.90 24.24 9.36
C ALA A 178 -1.93 22.90 8.60
N ARG A 179 -2.62 22.87 7.46
CA ARG A 179 -2.67 21.69 6.60
C ARG A 179 -1.31 21.32 6.03
N ALA A 180 -0.55 22.31 5.56
CA ALA A 180 0.80 22.09 5.03
C ALA A 180 1.74 21.47 6.07
N VAL A 181 1.64 21.91 7.34
CA VAL A 181 2.42 21.33 8.45
C VAL A 181 2.02 19.87 8.72
N ILE A 182 0.71 19.59 8.79
CA ILE A 182 0.23 18.23 9.07
C ILE A 182 0.59 17.26 7.93
N GLU A 183 0.47 17.71 6.68
CA GLU A 183 0.84 16.92 5.51
C GLU A 183 2.37 16.79 5.36
N ASN A 184 3.16 17.59 6.09
CA ASN A 184 4.62 17.59 5.99
C ASN A 184 5.08 17.60 4.52
N ARG A 185 4.63 18.60 3.76
CA ARG A 185 4.81 18.69 2.31
C ARG A 185 6.25 18.89 1.90
N HIS A 186 6.65 18.25 0.83
CA HIS A 186 7.98 18.35 0.23
C HIS A 186 7.93 18.19 -1.30
N SER A 187 9.08 18.48 -1.94
CA SER A 187 9.30 18.29 -3.38
C SER A 187 10.58 17.47 -3.66
N LEU A 188 10.92 16.57 -2.75
CA LEU A 188 12.13 15.76 -2.86
C LEU A 188 12.01 14.70 -3.95
N SER A 189 13.15 14.31 -4.53
CA SER A 189 13.31 13.11 -5.36
C SER A 189 14.09 12.07 -4.59
N PHE A 190 13.84 10.79 -4.88
CA PHE A 190 14.53 9.65 -4.26
C PHE A 190 15.75 9.17 -5.08
N GLU A 191 16.04 9.81 -6.21
CA GLU A 191 17.25 9.51 -6.98
C GLU A 191 18.55 9.65 -6.16
N PRO A 192 18.79 10.77 -5.42
CA PRO A 192 19.99 10.89 -4.59
C PRO A 192 20.08 9.84 -3.49
N TRP A 193 18.94 9.39 -2.97
CA TRP A 193 18.88 8.32 -1.98
C TRP A 193 19.29 6.97 -2.59
N ALA A 194 18.78 6.64 -3.78
CA ALA A 194 19.20 5.44 -4.49
C ALA A 194 20.71 5.47 -4.77
N GLN A 195 21.23 6.59 -5.30
CA GLN A 195 22.65 6.78 -5.59
C GLN A 195 23.55 6.66 -4.35
N MET A 196 23.11 7.19 -3.20
CA MET A 196 23.82 7.08 -1.92
C MET A 196 24.13 5.61 -1.56
N TRP A 197 23.22 4.71 -1.88
CA TRP A 197 23.29 3.30 -1.53
C TRP A 197 23.73 2.40 -2.70
N GLY A 198 24.08 2.99 -3.84
CA GLY A 198 24.48 2.23 -5.04
C GLY A 198 23.37 1.38 -5.64
N LEU A 199 22.11 1.83 -5.47
CA LEU A 199 20.95 1.20 -6.05
C LEU A 199 20.65 1.80 -7.42
N GLU A 200 20.15 0.98 -8.33
CA GLU A 200 19.58 1.49 -9.58
C GLU A 200 18.35 2.38 -9.28
N TYR A 201 18.06 3.27 -10.19
CA TYR A 201 16.93 4.20 -10.03
C TYR A 201 16.21 4.41 -11.34
N VAL A 202 14.88 4.47 -11.24
CA VAL A 202 14.01 4.92 -12.33
C VAL A 202 12.85 5.73 -11.74
N GLN A 203 12.52 6.85 -12.38
CA GLN A 203 11.23 7.51 -12.22
C GLN A 203 10.39 7.15 -13.44
N THR A 204 9.19 6.66 -13.24
CA THR A 204 8.31 6.24 -14.34
C THR A 204 6.89 6.77 -14.17
N ASP A 205 6.23 6.98 -15.30
CA ASP A 205 4.80 7.23 -15.47
C ASP A 205 4.08 6.10 -16.23
N ASP A 206 4.81 5.01 -16.58
CA ASP A 206 4.28 3.82 -17.21
C ASP A 206 4.65 2.54 -16.44
N VAL A 207 3.64 1.77 -16.03
CA VAL A 207 3.83 0.49 -15.34
C VAL A 207 4.56 -0.54 -16.21
N HIS A 208 4.47 -0.44 -17.51
CA HIS A 208 5.16 -1.38 -18.43
C HIS A 208 6.67 -1.27 -18.35
N ASP A 209 7.20 -0.12 -17.97
CA ASP A 209 8.63 0.05 -17.69
C ASP A 209 9.12 -0.85 -16.53
N LEU A 210 8.20 -1.36 -15.71
CA LEU A 210 8.52 -2.18 -14.53
C LEU A 210 8.54 -3.68 -14.81
N VAL A 211 8.02 -4.12 -15.98
CA VAL A 211 7.77 -5.54 -16.26
C VAL A 211 9.02 -6.24 -16.78
N ASP A 212 9.80 -5.56 -17.61
CA ASP A 212 10.92 -6.18 -18.33
C ASP A 212 12.27 -5.54 -17.98
N LEU A 213 13.11 -6.33 -17.29
CA LEU A 213 14.57 -6.19 -17.34
C LEU A 213 15.22 -5.05 -16.55
N LEU A 214 14.53 -4.38 -15.64
CA LEU A 214 15.27 -3.47 -14.77
C LEU A 214 16.22 -4.26 -13.87
N PRO A 215 17.49 -3.85 -13.80
CA PRO A 215 18.45 -4.47 -12.89
C PRO A 215 17.96 -4.34 -11.44
N VAL A 216 18.35 -5.24 -10.58
CA VAL A 216 18.00 -5.24 -9.15
C VAL A 216 19.26 -5.30 -8.31
N PRO A 217 19.32 -4.68 -7.15
CA PRO A 217 18.24 -3.92 -6.45
C PRO A 217 17.98 -2.54 -7.05
N ILE A 218 16.71 -2.12 -7.09
CA ILE A 218 16.29 -0.87 -7.74
C ILE A 218 15.28 -0.10 -6.89
N VAL A 219 15.38 1.23 -6.93
CA VAL A 219 14.37 2.18 -6.47
C VAL A 219 13.54 2.67 -7.66
N ILE A 220 12.25 2.53 -7.56
CA ILE A 220 11.27 2.95 -8.56
C ILE A 220 10.44 4.07 -7.95
N GLU A 221 10.60 5.28 -8.44
CA GLU A 221 9.82 6.43 -7.99
C GLU A 221 8.60 6.65 -8.90
N ILE A 222 7.41 6.63 -8.31
CA ILE A 222 6.15 6.93 -8.98
C ILE A 222 5.60 8.22 -8.41
N LYS A 223 5.31 9.20 -9.27
CA LYS A 223 4.64 10.45 -8.92
C LYS A 223 3.21 10.43 -9.45
N PRO A 224 2.23 10.03 -8.64
CA PRO A 224 0.83 9.99 -9.07
C PRO A 224 0.31 11.36 -9.47
N ASP A 225 -0.60 11.40 -10.44
CA ASP A 225 -1.29 12.64 -10.81
C ASP A 225 -2.24 13.07 -9.66
N PRO A 226 -2.00 14.25 -9.06
CA PRO A 226 -2.80 14.71 -7.94
C PRO A 226 -4.25 15.04 -8.31
N MET A 227 -4.51 15.47 -9.56
CA MET A 227 -5.87 15.80 -10.01
C MET A 227 -6.69 14.52 -10.23
N GLN A 228 -6.09 13.50 -10.84
CA GLN A 228 -6.74 12.20 -11.00
C GLN A 228 -6.99 11.57 -9.62
N THR A 229 -6.02 11.64 -8.71
CA THR A 229 -6.16 11.11 -7.35
C THR A 229 -7.31 11.78 -6.60
N GLU A 230 -7.40 13.11 -6.60
CA GLU A 230 -8.50 13.83 -5.95
C GLU A 230 -9.85 13.55 -6.60
N THR A 231 -9.89 13.42 -7.93
CA THR A 231 -11.12 13.12 -8.66
C THR A 231 -11.59 11.69 -8.35
N PHE A 232 -10.68 10.72 -8.35
CA PHE A 232 -10.98 9.35 -7.92
C PHE A 232 -11.63 9.32 -6.54
N TRP A 233 -11.02 9.92 -5.54
CA TRP A 233 -11.53 9.91 -4.17
C TRP A 233 -12.84 10.67 -4.01
N ARG A 234 -13.06 11.73 -4.77
CA ARG A 234 -14.35 12.44 -4.80
C ARG A 234 -15.45 11.57 -5.41
N ASP A 235 -15.15 10.85 -6.47
CA ASP A 235 -16.12 9.96 -7.14
C ASP A 235 -16.38 8.72 -6.29
N TRP A 236 -15.37 8.21 -5.59
CA TRP A 236 -15.49 7.15 -4.61
C TRP A 236 -16.49 7.46 -3.49
N GLN A 237 -16.55 8.69 -3.01
CA GLN A 237 -17.44 9.11 -1.91
C GLN A 237 -18.90 9.31 -2.34
N LYS A 238 -19.19 9.30 -3.64
CA LYS A 238 -20.56 9.46 -4.12
C LYS A 238 -21.42 8.25 -3.73
N PRO A 239 -22.66 8.47 -3.20
CA PRO A 239 -23.56 7.37 -2.91
C PRO A 239 -23.87 6.57 -4.16
N VAL A 240 -23.88 5.25 -4.04
CA VAL A 240 -24.37 4.40 -5.14
C VAL A 240 -25.88 4.52 -5.22
N ILE A 241 -26.37 5.20 -6.22
CA ILE A 241 -27.78 5.10 -6.58
C ILE A 241 -27.96 3.70 -7.20
N ARG A 242 -28.52 2.77 -6.42
CA ARG A 242 -28.98 1.50 -7.00
C ARG A 242 -30.17 1.82 -7.90
N PRO A 243 -30.17 1.43 -9.17
CA PRO A 243 -31.42 1.43 -9.93
C PRO A 243 -32.41 0.52 -9.18
N ARG A 244 -33.64 1.02 -9.02
CA ARG A 244 -34.77 0.26 -8.44
C ARG A 244 -35.15 -0.90 -9.33
#